data_b75538dff8c0644e08b620c0742068d8
#
_entry.id   b75538dff8c0644e08b620c0742068d8
#
_cell.length_a   1.000
_cell.length_b   1.000
_cell.length_c   1.000
_cell.angle_alpha   90.00
_cell.angle_beta   90.00
_cell.angle_gamma   90.00
#
_symmetry.space_group_name_H-M   'P 1'
#
loop_
_entity.id
_entity.type
_entity.pdbx_description
1 polymer ?
#
loop_
_entity_poly.entity_id
_entity_poly.type
_entity_poly.pdbx_seq_one_letter_code
_entity_poly.pdbx_strand_id
1 'polypeptide(L)'
;MGSITARKGADGKVNYRAAIRITRKGFPAFSESKTFHSKKLAENWIKKREVEIQENPDILLGKEKLIDLTLSDAIDKYLDEVGSEYGRTKRYSLLLIKKLPIARNIITKIKSVHLAEHVALRKGGIPYLDLEPIATSTLQHELLHIRGVLSHAAVMWEMDIDLNGFDKATAQLRKTRQISSSQKRDRLPST
;
A
#
# COMPACT_ATOMS: atom_id res chain seq x y z
N MET A 1 17.86 16.33 18.85
CA MET A 1 19.00 15.48 19.23
C MET A 1 18.47 14.19 19.82
N GLY A 2 18.99 13.05 19.31
CA GLY A 2 18.65 11.73 19.81
C GLY A 2 19.37 11.39 21.11
N SER A 3 18.72 10.63 21.98
CA SER A 3 19.28 10.11 23.24
C SER A 3 19.02 8.61 23.37
N ILE A 4 19.91 7.90 24.08
CA ILE A 4 19.77 6.46 24.33
C ILE A 4 19.84 6.23 25.84
N THR A 5 18.85 5.55 26.36
CA THR A 5 18.77 5.15 27.77
C THR A 5 18.76 3.64 27.88
N ALA A 6 19.72 3.06 28.62
CA ALA A 6 19.71 1.63 28.94
C ALA A 6 18.72 1.36 30.06
N ARG A 7 17.88 0.33 29.93
CA ARG A 7 16.94 -0.13 30.96
C ARG A 7 17.06 -1.63 31.12
N LYS A 8 17.16 -2.10 32.36
CA LYS A 8 17.14 -3.51 32.69
C LYS A 8 15.69 -4.00 32.76
N GLY A 9 15.32 -4.96 31.95
CA GLY A 9 13.99 -5.57 31.97
C GLY A 9 13.80 -6.47 33.20
N ALA A 10 12.58 -6.89 33.45
CA ALA A 10 12.23 -7.82 34.52
C ALA A 10 12.90 -9.20 34.32
N ASP A 11 13.25 -9.55 33.07
CA ASP A 11 13.98 -10.76 32.65
C ASP A 11 15.52 -10.64 32.79
N GLY A 12 16.02 -9.55 33.38
CA GLY A 12 17.44 -9.28 33.58
C GLY A 12 18.18 -8.79 32.32
N LYS A 13 17.55 -8.76 31.15
CA LYS A 13 18.15 -8.30 29.90
C LYS A 13 18.17 -6.78 29.83
N VAL A 14 19.24 -6.24 29.23
CA VAL A 14 19.37 -4.80 29.01
C VAL A 14 18.75 -4.42 27.66
N ASN A 15 17.76 -3.54 27.69
CA ASN A 15 17.14 -2.95 26.52
C ASN A 15 17.55 -1.48 26.42
N TYR A 16 17.72 -1.01 25.19
CA TYR A 16 18.14 0.35 24.88
C TYR A 16 16.98 1.14 24.28
N ARG A 17 16.46 2.10 25.02
CA ARG A 17 15.44 3.03 24.52
C ARG A 17 16.13 4.19 23.81
N ALA A 18 15.97 4.26 22.51
CA ALA A 18 16.32 5.42 21.69
C ALA A 18 15.18 6.42 21.72
N ALA A 19 15.45 7.70 21.87
CA ALA A 19 14.46 8.76 21.81
C ALA A 19 15.02 9.95 21.03
N ILE A 20 14.19 10.48 20.12
CA ILE A 20 14.48 11.69 19.36
C ILE A 20 13.51 12.77 19.82
N ARG A 21 14.03 13.95 20.17
CA ARG A 21 13.22 15.14 20.48
C ARG A 21 13.73 16.29 19.64
N ILE A 22 12.83 16.91 18.89
CA ILE A 22 13.13 18.04 18.01
C ILE A 22 12.15 19.16 18.33
N THR A 23 12.72 20.34 18.65
CA THR A 23 11.96 21.58 18.73
C THR A 23 12.52 22.52 17.66
N ARG A 24 11.70 22.87 16.68
CA ARG A 24 12.07 23.73 15.55
C ARG A 24 11.03 24.83 15.40
N LYS A 25 11.50 26.08 15.18
CA LYS A 25 10.61 27.23 14.96
C LYS A 25 9.68 26.96 13.75
N GLY A 26 8.38 27.13 13.94
CA GLY A 26 7.38 26.87 12.91
C GLY A 26 6.84 25.42 12.85
N PHE A 27 7.33 24.53 13.74
CA PHE A 27 6.87 23.16 13.85
C PHE A 27 6.45 22.83 15.29
N PRO A 28 5.47 21.95 15.50
CA PRO A 28 5.14 21.45 16.84
C PRO A 28 6.34 20.68 17.43
N ALA A 29 6.40 20.58 18.75
CA ALA A 29 7.42 19.78 19.43
C ALA A 29 7.26 18.30 19.05
N PHE A 30 8.26 17.74 18.39
CA PHE A 30 8.26 16.35 17.94
C PHE A 30 9.02 15.46 18.94
N SER A 31 8.43 14.31 19.31
CA SER A 31 9.07 13.32 20.15
C SER A 31 8.69 11.91 19.69
N GLU A 32 9.71 11.11 19.37
CA GLU A 32 9.56 9.71 18.99
C GLU A 32 10.53 8.84 19.78
N SER A 33 10.13 7.61 20.17
CA SER A 33 11.04 6.69 20.85
C SER A 33 10.80 5.24 20.46
N LYS A 34 11.88 4.44 20.38
CA LYS A 34 11.84 3.01 20.07
C LYS A 34 12.83 2.25 20.95
N THR A 35 12.46 1.00 21.31
CA THR A 35 13.31 0.15 22.16
C THR A 35 13.99 -0.94 21.34
N PHE A 36 15.28 -1.18 21.61
CA PHE A 36 16.12 -2.14 20.91
C PHE A 36 16.86 -3.05 21.90
N HIS A 37 17.22 -4.25 21.47
CA HIS A 37 18.03 -5.19 22.27
C HIS A 37 19.53 -4.87 22.21
N SER A 38 19.98 -3.97 21.34
CA SER A 38 21.38 -3.61 21.14
C SER A 38 21.54 -2.09 21.06
N LYS A 39 22.58 -1.58 21.73
CA LYS A 39 22.94 -0.16 21.68
C LYS A 39 23.26 0.31 20.25
N LYS A 40 23.97 -0.52 19.47
CA LYS A 40 24.31 -0.24 18.07
C LYS A 40 23.08 -0.08 17.18
N LEU A 41 22.05 -0.91 17.38
CA LEU A 41 20.78 -0.78 16.66
C LEU A 41 20.04 0.50 17.03
N ALA A 42 20.06 0.88 18.31
CA ALA A 42 19.48 2.14 18.78
C ALA A 42 20.19 3.36 18.17
N GLU A 43 21.52 3.36 18.10
CA GLU A 43 22.33 4.41 17.48
C GLU A 43 22.05 4.53 15.97
N ASN A 44 22.00 3.40 15.27
CA ASN A 44 21.71 3.36 13.84
C ASN A 44 20.30 3.88 13.54
N TRP A 45 19.32 3.53 14.37
CA TRP A 45 17.96 4.02 14.21
C TRP A 45 17.89 5.55 14.39
N ILE A 46 18.55 6.10 15.41
CA ILE A 46 18.59 7.56 15.61
C ILE A 46 19.18 8.25 14.39
N LYS A 47 20.36 7.80 13.93
CA LYS A 47 21.05 8.40 12.77
C LYS A 47 20.15 8.38 11.52
N LYS A 48 19.55 7.21 11.22
CA LYS A 48 18.65 7.06 10.08
C LYS A 48 17.44 7.99 10.20
N ARG A 49 16.81 8.03 11.38
CA ARG A 49 15.61 8.83 11.60
C ARG A 49 15.88 10.34 11.58
N GLU A 50 17.02 10.78 12.09
CA GLU A 50 17.44 12.18 12.01
C GLU A 50 17.66 12.63 10.55
N VAL A 51 18.26 11.77 9.70
CA VAL A 51 18.42 12.04 8.26
C VAL A 51 17.05 12.12 7.58
N GLU A 52 16.15 11.15 7.84
CA GLU A 52 14.79 11.16 7.28
C GLU A 52 14.02 12.44 7.63
N ILE A 53 14.15 12.93 8.88
CA ILE A 53 13.50 14.18 9.33
C ILE A 53 14.15 15.41 8.68
N GLN A 54 15.47 15.39 8.43
CA GLN A 54 16.15 16.47 7.72
C GLN A 54 15.73 16.55 6.25
N GLU A 55 15.61 15.39 5.58
CA GLU A 55 15.19 15.30 4.19
C GLU A 55 13.68 15.59 4.01
N ASN A 56 12.88 15.29 5.04
CA ASN A 56 11.45 15.50 5.03
C ASN A 56 10.95 16.15 6.34
N PRO A 57 10.99 17.47 6.46
CA PRO A 57 10.52 18.20 7.65
C PRO A 57 9.04 18.02 7.98
N ASP A 58 8.22 17.59 7.03
CA ASP A 58 6.78 17.35 7.24
C ASP A 58 6.49 16.22 8.23
N ILE A 59 7.47 15.36 8.50
CA ILE A 59 7.43 14.38 9.60
C ILE A 59 7.16 15.07 10.95
N LEU A 60 7.71 16.26 11.15
CA LEU A 60 7.52 17.05 12.37
C LEU A 60 6.08 17.56 12.54
N LEU A 61 5.31 17.61 11.46
CA LEU A 61 3.89 17.99 11.46
C LEU A 61 2.95 16.79 11.71
N GLY A 62 3.51 15.62 11.99
CA GLY A 62 2.73 14.39 12.10
C GLY A 62 2.24 13.85 10.73
N LYS A 63 2.65 14.49 9.65
CA LYS A 63 2.48 13.98 8.30
C LYS A 63 3.54 12.93 8.06
N GLU A 64 3.36 11.74 8.63
CA GLU A 64 4.17 10.60 8.20
C GLU A 64 3.97 10.44 6.71
N LYS A 65 5.05 10.60 5.95
CA LYS A 65 5.03 10.20 4.55
C LYS A 65 4.62 8.72 4.54
N LEU A 66 3.48 8.43 3.96
CA LEU A 66 3.03 7.06 3.63
C LEU A 66 3.91 6.46 2.51
N ILE A 67 5.26 6.61 2.64
CA ILE A 67 6.24 6.38 1.57
C ILE A 67 6.30 4.90 1.19
N ASP A 68 6.01 4.01 2.14
CA ASP A 68 6.13 2.56 1.96
C ASP A 68 4.78 1.83 2.20
N LEU A 69 3.66 2.48 1.91
CA LEU A 69 2.35 1.87 2.03
C LEU A 69 2.19 0.77 0.98
N THR A 70 1.96 -0.47 1.42
CA THR A 70 1.68 -1.57 0.49
C THR A 70 0.27 -1.41 -0.09
N LEU A 71 0.00 -2.05 -1.24
CA LEU A 71 -1.36 -2.06 -1.79
C LEU A 71 -2.36 -2.70 -0.82
N SER A 72 -1.93 -3.68 -0.03
CA SER A 72 -2.77 -4.27 1.04
C SER A 72 -3.19 -3.23 2.06
N ASP A 73 -2.23 -2.47 2.61
CA ASP A 73 -2.49 -1.44 3.62
C ASP A 73 -3.29 -0.27 3.04
N ALA A 74 -3.01 0.08 1.76
CA ALA A 74 -3.77 1.09 1.03
C ALA A 74 -5.24 0.69 0.84
N ILE A 75 -5.51 -0.58 0.56
CA ILE A 75 -6.88 -1.09 0.44
C ILE A 75 -7.59 -1.01 1.79
N ASP A 76 -6.94 -1.35 2.91
CA ASP A 76 -7.55 -1.23 4.24
C ASP A 76 -7.93 0.22 4.52
N LYS A 77 -6.97 1.12 4.39
CA LYS A 77 -7.20 2.56 4.60
C LYS A 77 -8.32 3.10 3.70
N TYR A 78 -8.31 2.72 2.42
CA TYR A 78 -9.35 3.11 1.47
C TYR A 78 -10.74 2.60 1.86
N LEU A 79 -10.84 1.35 2.33
CA LEU A 79 -12.11 0.77 2.79
C LEU A 79 -12.59 1.39 4.10
N ASP A 80 -11.69 1.80 4.99
CA ASP A 80 -12.04 2.50 6.22
C ASP A 80 -12.57 3.90 5.95
N GLU A 81 -11.99 4.63 4.98
CA GLU A 81 -12.38 5.99 4.63
C GLU A 81 -13.68 6.07 3.81
N VAL A 82 -13.83 5.17 2.82
CA VAL A 82 -14.93 5.29 1.83
C VAL A 82 -15.67 3.97 1.56
N GLY A 83 -15.32 2.90 2.26
CA GLY A 83 -15.86 1.55 1.98
C GLY A 83 -17.35 1.41 2.27
N SER A 84 -17.95 2.24 3.13
CA SER A 84 -19.39 2.29 3.41
C SER A 84 -20.22 2.65 2.18
N GLU A 85 -19.65 3.50 1.30
CA GLU A 85 -20.32 4.00 0.09
C GLU A 85 -20.31 2.98 -1.06
N TYR A 86 -19.60 1.84 -0.90
CA TYR A 86 -19.45 0.87 -1.98
C TYR A 86 -20.34 -0.35 -1.82
N GLY A 87 -20.89 -0.78 -2.96
CA GLY A 87 -21.63 -2.02 -3.06
C GLY A 87 -20.75 -3.24 -2.70
N ARG A 88 -21.42 -4.31 -2.25
CA ARG A 88 -20.83 -5.57 -1.77
C ARG A 88 -19.76 -6.12 -2.71
N THR A 89 -19.99 -6.11 -4.02
CA THR A 89 -19.10 -6.68 -5.04
C THR A 89 -17.72 -6.01 -5.05
N LYS A 90 -17.65 -4.68 -5.03
CA LYS A 90 -16.37 -3.95 -5.01
C LYS A 90 -15.58 -4.24 -3.74
N ARG A 91 -16.27 -4.25 -2.59
CA ARG A 91 -15.66 -4.55 -1.30
C ARG A 91 -15.05 -5.96 -1.28
N TYR A 92 -15.79 -6.99 -1.71
CA TYR A 92 -15.26 -8.35 -1.78
C TYR A 92 -14.08 -8.48 -2.75
N SER A 93 -14.14 -7.83 -3.90
CA SER A 93 -13.04 -7.83 -4.87
C SER A 93 -11.76 -7.23 -4.26
N LEU A 94 -11.85 -6.09 -3.56
CA LEU A 94 -10.71 -5.48 -2.88
C LEU A 94 -10.16 -6.37 -1.77
N LEU A 95 -11.00 -6.99 -0.95
CA LEU A 95 -10.59 -7.93 0.08
C LEU A 95 -9.92 -9.19 -0.49
N LEU A 96 -10.33 -9.64 -1.68
CA LEU A 96 -9.65 -10.71 -2.41
C LEU A 96 -8.28 -10.24 -2.89
N ILE A 97 -8.20 -9.07 -3.53
CA ILE A 97 -6.94 -8.50 -4.06
C ILE A 97 -5.87 -8.39 -2.96
N LYS A 98 -6.25 -8.07 -1.72
CA LYS A 98 -5.32 -8.06 -0.57
C LYS A 98 -4.57 -9.37 -0.34
N LYS A 99 -5.18 -10.51 -0.69
CA LYS A 99 -4.56 -11.83 -0.53
C LYS A 99 -3.61 -12.18 -1.67
N LEU A 100 -3.63 -11.42 -2.77
CA LEU A 100 -2.87 -11.70 -3.98
C LEU A 100 -1.45 -11.12 -3.91
N PRO A 101 -0.49 -11.68 -4.63
CA PRO A 101 0.91 -11.22 -4.62
C PRO A 101 1.08 -9.73 -4.93
N ILE A 102 0.25 -9.16 -5.81
CA ILE A 102 0.29 -7.74 -6.16
C ILE A 102 0.10 -6.83 -4.93
N ALA A 103 -0.65 -7.28 -3.94
CA ALA A 103 -0.95 -6.51 -2.73
C ALA A 103 0.28 -6.25 -1.83
N ARG A 104 1.36 -7.00 -2.02
CA ARG A 104 2.64 -6.82 -1.30
C ARG A 104 3.48 -5.68 -1.84
N ASN A 105 3.16 -5.19 -3.05
CA ASN A 105 3.92 -4.09 -3.65
C ASN A 105 3.58 -2.76 -2.98
N ILE A 106 4.62 -1.93 -2.82
CA ILE A 106 4.46 -0.54 -2.39
C ILE A 106 3.73 0.22 -3.49
N ILE A 107 2.66 0.97 -3.16
CA ILE A 107 1.76 1.58 -4.15
C ILE A 107 2.46 2.59 -5.06
N THR A 108 3.46 3.32 -4.57
CA THR A 108 4.28 4.25 -5.38
C THR A 108 5.25 3.54 -6.33
N LYS A 109 5.47 2.22 -6.15
CA LYS A 109 6.39 1.40 -6.94
C LYS A 109 5.66 0.40 -7.86
N ILE A 110 4.34 0.44 -7.94
CA ILE A 110 3.56 -0.40 -8.85
C ILE A 110 3.83 0.07 -10.29
N LYS A 111 4.32 -0.87 -11.11
CA LYS A 111 4.67 -0.66 -12.53
C LYS A 111 3.90 -1.63 -13.42
N SER A 112 3.98 -1.41 -14.74
CA SER A 112 3.35 -2.26 -15.75
C SER A 112 3.67 -3.75 -15.61
N VAL A 113 4.88 -4.10 -15.19
CA VAL A 113 5.29 -5.50 -14.96
C VAL A 113 4.43 -6.16 -13.88
N HIS A 114 4.14 -5.48 -12.77
CA HIS A 114 3.33 -6.03 -11.69
C HIS A 114 1.87 -6.25 -12.13
N LEU A 115 1.35 -5.39 -13.02
CA LEU A 115 0.01 -5.57 -13.60
C LEU A 115 -0.03 -6.76 -14.55
N ALA A 116 1.00 -6.92 -15.38
CA ALA A 116 1.10 -8.06 -16.29
C ALA A 116 1.23 -9.39 -15.52
N GLU A 117 2.05 -9.44 -14.48
CA GLU A 117 2.18 -10.60 -13.58
C GLU A 117 0.85 -10.94 -12.89
N HIS A 118 0.15 -9.93 -12.36
CA HIS A 118 -1.16 -10.12 -11.75
C HIS A 118 -2.17 -10.73 -12.74
N VAL A 119 -2.24 -10.19 -13.96
CA VAL A 119 -3.13 -10.68 -15.01
C VAL A 119 -2.77 -12.12 -15.41
N ALA A 120 -1.49 -12.42 -15.62
CA ALA A 120 -1.03 -13.77 -15.98
C ALA A 120 -1.37 -14.78 -14.87
N LEU A 121 -1.12 -14.43 -13.61
CA LEU A 121 -1.39 -15.27 -12.46
C LEU A 121 -2.88 -15.58 -12.31
N ARG A 122 -3.73 -14.57 -12.44
CA ARG A 122 -5.20 -14.74 -12.30
C ARG A 122 -5.84 -15.49 -13.47
N LYS A 123 -5.25 -15.38 -14.67
CA LYS A 123 -5.68 -16.18 -15.83
C LYS A 123 -5.33 -17.66 -15.69
N GLY A 124 -4.21 -17.97 -15.04
CA GLY A 124 -3.78 -19.35 -14.79
C GLY A 124 -4.44 -19.99 -13.56
N GLY A 125 -5.08 -19.18 -12.71
CA GLY A 125 -5.52 -19.61 -11.38
C GLY A 125 -4.39 -19.58 -10.36
N ILE A 126 -4.74 -19.71 -9.08
CA ILE A 126 -3.78 -19.69 -7.96
C ILE A 126 -4.09 -20.86 -7.03
N PRO A 127 -3.57 -22.08 -7.30
CA PRO A 127 -3.94 -23.30 -6.58
C PRO A 127 -3.71 -23.21 -5.06
N TYR A 128 -2.63 -22.58 -4.61
CA TYR A 128 -2.32 -22.45 -3.18
C TYR A 128 -3.26 -21.49 -2.41
N LEU A 129 -4.11 -20.73 -3.13
CA LEU A 129 -5.18 -19.90 -2.56
C LEU A 129 -6.58 -20.44 -2.90
N ASP A 130 -6.65 -21.60 -3.52
CA ASP A 130 -7.92 -22.20 -4.01
C ASP A 130 -8.68 -21.23 -4.94
N LEU A 131 -7.94 -20.58 -5.86
CA LEU A 131 -8.50 -19.62 -6.79
C LEU A 131 -8.42 -20.14 -8.23
N GLU A 132 -9.58 -20.39 -8.82
CA GLU A 132 -9.73 -20.79 -10.20
C GLU A 132 -9.35 -19.66 -11.18
N PRO A 133 -9.00 -20.02 -12.44
CA PRO A 133 -8.86 -19.07 -13.54
C PRO A 133 -10.09 -18.19 -13.70
N ILE A 134 -9.91 -16.91 -13.98
CA ILE A 134 -11.01 -15.96 -14.14
C ILE A 134 -11.08 -15.38 -15.56
N ALA A 135 -12.27 -14.92 -15.92
CA ALA A 135 -12.51 -14.29 -17.21
C ALA A 135 -11.76 -12.95 -17.35
N THR A 136 -11.41 -12.60 -18.59
CA THR A 136 -10.71 -11.35 -18.92
C THR A 136 -11.49 -10.09 -18.53
N SER A 137 -12.82 -10.15 -18.49
CA SER A 137 -13.68 -9.08 -17.99
C SER A 137 -13.58 -8.90 -16.47
N THR A 138 -13.49 -10.00 -15.72
CA THR A 138 -13.27 -9.94 -14.26
C THR A 138 -11.90 -9.34 -13.93
N LEU A 139 -10.86 -9.71 -14.70
CA LEU A 139 -9.53 -9.10 -14.59
C LEU A 139 -9.55 -7.60 -14.81
N GLN A 140 -10.31 -7.14 -15.81
CA GLN A 140 -10.46 -5.70 -16.03
C GLN A 140 -11.09 -5.01 -14.83
N HIS A 141 -12.09 -5.62 -14.18
CA HIS A 141 -12.69 -5.06 -12.95
C HIS A 141 -11.71 -5.05 -11.78
N GLU A 142 -10.89 -6.11 -11.60
CA GLU A 142 -9.84 -6.10 -10.57
C GLU A 142 -8.88 -4.93 -10.78
N LEU A 143 -8.39 -4.71 -12.02
CA LEU A 143 -7.51 -3.58 -12.32
C LEU A 143 -8.20 -2.21 -12.11
N LEU A 144 -9.48 -2.07 -12.46
CA LEU A 144 -10.25 -0.85 -12.17
C LEU A 144 -10.37 -0.58 -10.67
N HIS A 145 -10.55 -1.62 -9.86
CA HIS A 145 -10.61 -1.48 -8.41
C HIS A 145 -9.25 -1.05 -7.83
N ILE A 146 -8.14 -1.66 -8.28
CA ILE A 146 -6.78 -1.27 -7.90
C ILE A 146 -6.54 0.20 -8.30
N ARG A 147 -6.86 0.57 -9.53
CA ARG A 147 -6.73 1.96 -10.00
C ARG A 147 -7.51 2.94 -9.13
N GLY A 148 -8.71 2.56 -8.69
CA GLY A 148 -9.53 3.39 -7.81
C GLY A 148 -8.82 3.68 -6.47
N VAL A 149 -8.20 2.66 -5.85
CA VAL A 149 -7.41 2.81 -4.63
C VAL A 149 -6.20 3.72 -4.88
N LEU A 150 -5.45 3.48 -5.96
CA LEU A 150 -4.28 4.27 -6.32
C LEU A 150 -4.62 5.74 -6.62
N SER A 151 -5.74 5.97 -7.32
CA SER A 151 -6.23 7.33 -7.60
C SER A 151 -6.64 8.06 -6.33
N HIS A 152 -7.32 7.38 -5.40
CA HIS A 152 -7.65 7.94 -4.11
C HIS A 152 -6.40 8.30 -3.32
N ALA A 153 -5.40 7.40 -3.28
CA ALA A 153 -4.13 7.65 -2.61
C ALA A 153 -3.36 8.83 -3.22
N ALA A 154 -3.35 8.96 -4.55
CA ALA A 154 -2.70 10.08 -5.22
C ALA A 154 -3.34 11.43 -4.86
N VAL A 155 -4.68 11.49 -4.76
CA VAL A 155 -5.41 12.75 -4.54
C VAL A 155 -5.59 13.05 -3.06
N MET A 156 -6.11 12.06 -2.28
CA MET A 156 -6.50 12.30 -0.90
C MET A 156 -5.35 12.14 0.09
N TRP A 157 -4.35 11.34 -0.26
CA TRP A 157 -3.16 11.13 0.58
C TRP A 157 -1.92 11.83 0.01
N GLU A 158 -2.10 12.61 -1.09
CA GLU A 158 -1.03 13.39 -1.74
C GLU A 158 0.21 12.54 -2.08
N MET A 159 0.00 11.27 -2.49
CA MET A 159 1.07 10.35 -2.81
C MET A 159 1.48 10.46 -4.29
N ASP A 160 2.79 10.40 -4.55
CA ASP A 160 3.32 10.39 -5.92
C ASP A 160 3.14 8.99 -6.55
N ILE A 161 2.04 8.82 -7.28
CA ILE A 161 1.65 7.57 -7.93
C ILE A 161 1.56 7.79 -9.45
N ASP A 162 2.26 6.95 -10.21
CA ASP A 162 2.22 6.98 -11.68
C ASP A 162 0.91 6.37 -12.24
N LEU A 163 -0.18 7.13 -12.14
CA LEU A 163 -1.47 6.73 -12.72
C LEU A 163 -1.43 6.66 -14.24
N ASN A 164 -0.61 7.50 -14.89
CA ASN A 164 -0.46 7.49 -16.34
C ASN A 164 0.21 6.19 -16.83
N GLY A 165 1.27 5.76 -16.15
CA GLY A 165 1.92 4.47 -16.41
C GLY A 165 0.96 3.30 -16.20
N PHE A 166 0.13 3.34 -15.14
CA PHE A 166 -0.91 2.35 -14.89
C PHE A 166 -1.94 2.29 -16.04
N ASP A 167 -2.44 3.45 -16.49
CA ASP A 167 -3.44 3.54 -17.56
C ASP A 167 -2.88 3.05 -18.90
N LYS A 168 -1.64 3.41 -19.26
CA LYS A 168 -0.95 2.91 -20.44
C LYS A 168 -0.78 1.39 -20.42
N ALA A 169 -0.37 0.84 -19.27
CA ALA A 169 -0.24 -0.61 -19.10
C ALA A 169 -1.59 -1.33 -19.27
N THR A 170 -2.65 -0.81 -18.65
CA THR A 170 -4.00 -1.37 -18.78
C THR A 170 -4.51 -1.28 -20.22
N ALA A 171 -4.26 -0.18 -20.92
CA ALA A 171 -4.60 -0.03 -22.34
C ALA A 171 -3.88 -1.06 -23.22
N GLN A 172 -2.59 -1.32 -22.95
CA GLN A 172 -1.82 -2.33 -23.67
C GLN A 172 -2.33 -3.75 -23.39
N LEU A 173 -2.66 -4.07 -22.13
CA LEU A 173 -3.26 -5.36 -21.78
C LEU A 173 -4.61 -5.59 -22.49
N ARG A 174 -5.40 -4.53 -22.68
CA ARG A 174 -6.65 -4.58 -23.45
C ARG A 174 -6.39 -4.78 -24.94
N LYS A 175 -5.44 -4.05 -25.53
CA LYS A 175 -5.03 -4.18 -26.93
C LYS A 175 -4.55 -5.60 -27.26
N THR A 176 -3.84 -6.24 -26.32
CA THR A 176 -3.37 -7.62 -26.46
C THR A 176 -4.40 -8.66 -26.01
N ARG A 177 -5.65 -8.28 -25.75
CA ARG A 177 -6.75 -9.15 -25.33
C ARG A 177 -6.49 -9.94 -24.04
N GLN A 178 -5.58 -9.44 -23.19
CA GLN A 178 -5.34 -10.03 -21.87
C GLN A 178 -6.46 -9.69 -20.88
N ILE A 179 -7.10 -8.55 -21.07
CA ILE A 179 -8.31 -8.10 -20.39
C ILE A 179 -9.33 -7.62 -21.41
N SER A 180 -10.62 -7.61 -21.06
CA SER A 180 -11.70 -7.17 -21.95
C SER A 180 -12.86 -6.57 -21.16
N SER A 181 -13.67 -5.75 -21.83
CA SER A 181 -14.95 -5.31 -21.27
C SER A 181 -15.92 -6.49 -21.14
N SER A 182 -16.86 -6.42 -20.22
CA SER A 182 -17.94 -7.40 -20.11
C SER A 182 -18.81 -7.34 -21.37
N GLN A 183 -19.12 -8.51 -21.94
CA GLN A 183 -20.11 -8.60 -23.01
C GLN A 183 -21.50 -8.41 -22.43
N LYS A 184 -22.32 -7.57 -23.06
CA LYS A 184 -23.73 -7.43 -22.76
C LYS A 184 -24.39 -8.78 -23.04
N ARG A 185 -25.01 -9.39 -22.03
CA ARG A 185 -25.83 -10.59 -22.25
C ARG A 185 -27.20 -10.13 -22.74
N ASP A 186 -27.53 -10.41 -23.99
CA ASP A 186 -28.90 -10.35 -24.48
C ASP A 186 -29.68 -11.51 -23.85
N ARG A 187 -30.21 -11.29 -22.67
CA ARG A 187 -31.23 -12.16 -22.11
C ARG A 187 -32.57 -11.66 -22.64
N LEU A 188 -33.09 -12.29 -23.66
CA LEU A 188 -34.52 -12.21 -23.99
C LEU A 188 -35.29 -12.70 -22.75
N PRO A 189 -36.32 -11.99 -22.29
CA PRO A 189 -37.23 -12.52 -21.28
C PRO A 189 -37.82 -13.82 -21.79
N SER A 190 -37.73 -14.90 -21.00
CA SER A 190 -38.49 -16.11 -21.26
C SER A 190 -39.98 -15.76 -21.17
N THR A 191 -40.71 -15.88 -22.24
CA THR A 191 -42.17 -15.88 -22.27
C THR A 191 -42.69 -17.04 -21.45
#